data_e500eebc700b27a256f8455eb7f132c5
#
_entry.id   e500eebc700b27a256f8455eb7f132c5
#
_cell.length_a   1.000
_cell.length_b   1.000
_cell.length_c   1.000
_cell.angle_alpha   90.00
_cell.angle_beta   90.00
_cell.angle_gamma   90.00
#
_symmetry.space_group_name_H-M   'P 1'
#
loop_
_entity.id
_entity.type
_entity.pdbx_description
1 polymer ?
#
loop_
_entity_poly.entity_id
_entity_poly.type
_entity_poly.pdbx_seq_one_letter_code
_entity_poly.pdbx_strand_id
1 'polypeptide(L)'
;LADELGSGYFAVGTDFYRATVNLPGSQKRITRSFYSWDPVAKAAKNCGGDMSYLDFSLIPEDSSLRQAVDEWGFMGSLGESYSFIMKLFPYTYRVWRSPSETYDAAIYVPYAHPTEILPA
;
A
#
# COMPACT_ATOMS: atom_id res chain seq x y z
N LEU A 1 -1.85 19.87 5.50
CA LEU A 1 -0.41 20.07 5.68
C LEU A 1 0.26 20.60 4.42
N ALA A 2 -0.08 20.06 3.24
CA ALA A 2 0.45 20.55 1.97
C ALA A 2 0.03 21.99 1.67
N ASP A 3 -1.18 22.40 2.04
CA ASP A 3 -1.67 23.77 1.89
C ASP A 3 -0.88 24.79 2.71
N GLU A 4 -0.33 24.37 3.86
CA GLU A 4 0.47 25.21 4.75
C GLU A 4 1.96 25.25 4.37
N LEU A 5 2.49 24.11 3.94
CA LEU A 5 3.91 23.91 3.67
C LEU A 5 4.30 24.10 2.19
N GLY A 6 3.34 23.98 1.26
CA GLY A 6 3.59 24.11 -0.18
C GLY A 6 4.70 23.17 -0.66
N SER A 7 5.73 23.72 -1.32
CA SER A 7 6.87 22.97 -1.83
C SER A 7 7.79 22.38 -0.74
N GLY A 8 7.61 22.79 0.51
CA GLY A 8 8.33 22.20 1.65
C GLY A 8 7.74 20.87 2.16
N TYR A 9 6.65 20.40 1.54
CA TYR A 9 5.97 19.16 1.91
C TYR A 9 6.11 18.13 0.79
N PHE A 10 6.59 16.95 1.14
CA PHE A 10 6.72 15.83 0.20
C PHE A 10 6.20 14.56 0.89
N ALA A 11 5.12 14.00 0.35
CA ALA A 11 4.47 12.84 0.93
C ALA A 11 4.87 11.56 0.19
N VAL A 12 5.37 10.58 0.95
CA VAL A 12 5.69 9.25 0.43
C VAL A 12 4.71 8.23 1.02
N GLY A 13 3.96 7.59 0.15
CA GLY A 13 3.08 6.49 0.51
C GLY A 13 3.79 5.15 0.45
N THR A 14 3.18 4.13 1.02
CA THR A 14 3.64 2.75 0.91
C THR A 14 2.48 1.86 0.50
N ASP A 15 2.73 0.89 -0.35
CA ASP A 15 1.77 -0.13 -0.72
C ASP A 15 2.48 -1.47 -0.95
N PHE A 16 1.70 -2.53 -1.07
CA PHE A 16 2.18 -3.90 -1.22
C PHE A 16 1.34 -4.62 -2.27
N TYR A 17 1.91 -5.65 -2.87
CA TYR A 17 1.11 -6.62 -3.64
C TYR A 17 0.45 -7.63 -2.69
N ARG A 18 1.26 -8.25 -1.82
CA ARG A 18 0.79 -9.17 -0.78
C ARG A 18 1.48 -8.85 0.53
N ALA A 19 0.71 -8.71 1.60
CA ALA A 19 1.23 -8.55 2.96
C ALA A 19 0.77 -9.70 3.84
N THR A 20 1.70 -10.29 4.59
CA THR A 20 1.40 -11.23 5.66
C THR A 20 1.75 -10.56 6.97
N VAL A 21 0.78 -10.43 7.85
CA VAL A 21 0.92 -9.66 9.08
C VAL A 21 0.40 -10.42 10.29
N ASN A 22 0.96 -10.09 11.44
CA ASN A 22 0.50 -10.56 12.75
C ASN A 22 -0.37 -9.48 13.39
N LEU A 23 -1.67 -9.70 13.40
CA LEU A 23 -2.64 -8.75 13.95
C LEU A 23 -3.19 -9.24 15.30
N PRO A 24 -3.49 -8.31 16.23
CA PRO A 24 -4.24 -8.67 17.43
C PRO A 24 -5.61 -9.26 17.07
N GLY A 25 -5.91 -10.43 17.59
CA GLY A 25 -7.23 -11.04 17.51
C GLY A 25 -7.96 -10.91 18.85
N SER A 26 -9.16 -11.48 18.95
CA SER A 26 -9.97 -11.42 20.16
C SER A 26 -9.35 -12.15 21.38
N GLN A 27 -8.56 -13.19 21.14
CA GLN A 27 -7.93 -14.00 22.19
C GLN A 27 -6.42 -14.13 22.02
N LYS A 28 -5.93 -14.12 20.78
CA LYS A 28 -4.52 -14.28 20.44
C LYS A 28 -4.19 -13.53 19.14
N ARG A 29 -2.91 -13.32 18.89
CA ARG A 29 -2.47 -12.78 17.60
C ARG A 29 -2.78 -13.77 16.49
N ILE A 30 -3.17 -13.23 15.34
CA ILE A 30 -3.56 -13.99 14.16
C ILE A 30 -2.68 -13.56 13.00
N THR A 31 -2.06 -14.53 12.33
CA THR A 31 -1.29 -14.28 11.10
C THR A 31 -2.22 -14.43 9.90
N ARG A 32 -2.29 -13.40 9.07
CA ARG A 32 -3.12 -13.37 7.86
C ARG A 32 -2.41 -12.70 6.72
N SER A 33 -2.76 -13.12 5.50
CA SER A 33 -2.25 -12.54 4.27
C SER A 33 -3.35 -11.76 3.57
N PHE A 34 -2.98 -10.60 3.04
CA PHE A 34 -3.87 -9.69 2.32
C PHE A 34 -3.23 -9.27 1.00
N TYR A 35 -4.06 -9.04 0.00
CA TYR A 35 -3.63 -8.53 -1.30
C TYR A 35 -4.14 -7.11 -1.51
N SER A 36 -3.25 -6.23 -1.96
CA SER A 36 -3.65 -4.95 -2.54
C SER A 36 -4.23 -5.18 -3.94
N TRP A 37 -5.19 -4.39 -4.34
CA TRP A 37 -5.71 -4.38 -5.70
C TRP A 37 -5.11 -3.24 -6.55
N ASP A 38 -4.09 -2.59 -6.04
CA ASP A 38 -3.38 -1.54 -6.76
C ASP A 38 -2.64 -2.12 -7.98
N PRO A 39 -2.97 -1.67 -9.21
CA PRO A 39 -2.28 -2.13 -10.42
C PRO A 39 -0.78 -1.81 -10.41
N VAL A 40 -0.38 -0.71 -9.77
CA VAL A 40 1.03 -0.31 -9.67
C VAL A 40 1.79 -1.24 -8.74
N ALA A 41 1.19 -1.65 -7.62
CA ALA A 41 1.77 -2.65 -6.73
C ALA A 41 1.97 -4.00 -7.45
N LYS A 42 1.02 -4.39 -8.29
CA LYS A 42 1.12 -5.59 -9.12
C LYS A 42 2.26 -5.47 -10.15
N ALA A 43 2.39 -4.32 -10.80
CA ALA A 43 3.47 -4.07 -11.75
C ALA A 43 4.83 -4.09 -11.06
N ALA A 44 4.95 -3.48 -9.88
CA ALA A 44 6.17 -3.50 -9.08
C ALA A 44 6.60 -4.92 -8.69
N LYS A 45 5.65 -5.78 -8.35
CA LYS A 45 5.90 -7.21 -8.09
C LYS A 45 6.51 -7.89 -9.33
N ASN A 46 6.02 -7.58 -10.53
CA ASN A 46 6.51 -8.18 -11.76
C ASN A 46 7.89 -7.68 -12.18
N CYS A 47 8.36 -6.55 -11.63
CA CYS A 47 9.73 -6.07 -11.86
C CYS A 47 10.81 -6.87 -11.11
N GLY A 48 10.45 -7.74 -10.18
CA GLY A 48 11.33 -8.73 -9.56
C GLY A 48 12.23 -8.22 -8.43
N GLY A 49 12.07 -7.01 -7.95
CA GLY A 49 12.82 -6.50 -6.80
C GLY A 49 12.12 -6.76 -5.46
N ASP A 50 12.86 -6.60 -4.36
CA ASP A 50 12.31 -6.69 -3.00
C ASP A 50 11.53 -5.44 -2.61
N MET A 51 11.87 -4.31 -3.22
CA MET A 51 11.26 -3.00 -2.97
C MET A 51 11.45 -2.10 -4.18
N SER A 52 10.47 -1.28 -4.49
CA SER A 52 10.53 -0.29 -5.55
C SER A 52 10.14 1.08 -5.03
N TYR A 53 10.90 2.11 -5.37
CA TYR A 53 10.56 3.50 -5.12
C TYR A 53 10.15 4.16 -6.42
N LEU A 54 9.03 4.85 -6.41
CA LEU A 54 8.49 5.52 -7.57
C LEU A 54 8.18 6.97 -7.25
N ASP A 55 8.95 7.89 -7.81
CA ASP A 55 8.67 9.33 -7.77
C ASP A 55 7.70 9.67 -8.89
N PHE A 56 6.51 10.12 -8.54
CA PHE A 56 5.45 10.36 -9.52
C PHE A 56 5.76 11.52 -10.46
N SER A 57 6.58 12.48 -10.04
CA SER A 57 7.00 13.59 -10.91
C SER A 57 7.87 13.17 -12.10
N LEU A 58 8.53 12.02 -11.99
CA LEU A 58 9.42 11.48 -13.03
C LEU A 58 8.72 10.59 -14.05
N ILE A 59 7.44 10.29 -13.85
CA ILE A 59 6.67 9.44 -14.75
C ILE A 59 6.25 10.24 -15.98
N PRO A 60 6.55 9.77 -17.22
CA PRO A 60 6.08 10.42 -18.43
C PRO A 60 4.55 10.54 -18.49
N GLU A 61 4.04 11.70 -18.91
CA GLU A 61 2.60 11.97 -18.90
C GLU A 61 1.78 11.08 -19.85
N ASP A 62 2.40 10.63 -20.91
CA ASP A 62 1.77 9.79 -21.93
C ASP A 62 1.94 8.27 -21.69
N SER A 63 2.52 7.90 -20.54
CA SER A 63 2.76 6.49 -20.20
C SER A 63 1.56 5.82 -19.54
N SER A 64 1.44 4.51 -19.71
CA SER A 64 0.43 3.70 -18.99
C SER A 64 0.62 3.74 -17.47
N LEU A 65 1.86 3.92 -17.02
CA LEU A 65 2.17 4.07 -15.60
C LEU A 65 1.60 5.37 -15.05
N ARG A 66 1.68 6.48 -15.81
CA ARG A 66 1.05 7.75 -15.42
C ARG A 66 -0.45 7.59 -15.26
N GLN A 67 -1.10 6.94 -16.21
CA GLN A 67 -2.52 6.65 -16.12
C GLN A 67 -2.83 5.83 -14.85
N ALA A 68 -2.04 4.80 -14.56
CA ALA A 68 -2.26 3.94 -13.40
C ALA A 68 -2.14 4.68 -12.06
N VAL A 69 -1.21 5.65 -11.93
CA VAL A 69 -1.05 6.42 -10.67
C VAL A 69 -2.05 7.57 -10.54
N ASP A 70 -2.62 8.04 -11.64
CA ASP A 70 -3.60 9.13 -11.65
C ASP A 70 -5.04 8.63 -11.49
N GLU A 71 -5.32 7.39 -11.85
CA GLU A 71 -6.64 6.80 -11.69
C GLU A 71 -6.98 6.47 -10.23
N TRP A 72 -8.25 6.62 -9.90
CA TRP A 72 -8.78 6.16 -8.62
C TRP A 72 -8.86 4.63 -8.59
N GLY A 73 -8.36 4.05 -7.53
CA GLY A 73 -8.36 2.62 -7.35
C GLY A 73 -8.17 2.23 -5.89
N PHE A 74 -8.14 0.93 -5.65
CA PHE A 74 -7.90 0.41 -4.31
C PHE A 74 -6.40 0.32 -4.02
N MET A 75 -5.99 0.90 -2.90
CA MET A 75 -4.67 0.73 -2.29
C MET A 75 -4.80 -0.09 -1.01
N GLY A 76 -3.76 -0.83 -0.66
CA GLY A 76 -3.72 -1.56 0.60
C GLY A 76 -3.71 -0.61 1.80
N SER A 77 -4.55 -0.89 2.78
CA SER A 77 -4.60 -0.13 4.04
C SER A 77 -5.06 -1.05 5.16
N LEU A 78 -4.10 -1.59 5.89
CA LEU A 78 -4.39 -2.47 7.01
C LEU A 78 -4.54 -1.67 8.30
N GLY A 79 -5.60 -1.99 9.07
CA GLY A 79 -5.80 -1.44 10.40
C GLY A 79 -4.94 -2.14 11.45
N GLU A 80 -5.13 -1.76 12.70
CA GLU A 80 -4.35 -2.26 13.83
C GLU A 80 -4.77 -3.65 14.31
N SER A 81 -5.96 -4.11 13.92
CA SER A 81 -6.50 -5.38 14.39
C SER A 81 -7.21 -6.15 13.28
N TYR A 82 -7.26 -7.47 13.44
CA TYR A 82 -8.00 -8.36 12.56
C TYR A 82 -9.41 -8.58 13.08
N SER A 83 -10.40 -8.51 12.17
CA SER A 83 -11.77 -8.94 12.45
C SER A 83 -12.25 -9.91 11.38
N PHE A 84 -13.24 -10.74 11.71
CA PHE A 84 -13.84 -11.69 10.76
C PHE A 84 -14.44 -10.99 9.53
N ILE A 85 -14.90 -9.75 9.69
CA ILE A 85 -15.44 -8.94 8.61
C ILE A 85 -14.40 -8.71 7.49
N MET A 86 -13.13 -8.61 7.84
CA MET A 86 -12.05 -8.44 6.86
C MET A 86 -11.92 -9.61 5.90
N LYS A 87 -12.32 -10.81 6.31
CA LYS A 87 -12.33 -12.00 5.47
C LYS A 87 -13.49 -11.99 4.47
N LEU A 88 -14.66 -11.51 4.91
CA LEU A 88 -15.88 -11.50 4.09
C LEU A 88 -15.97 -10.26 3.19
N PHE A 89 -15.44 -9.12 3.64
CA PHE A 89 -15.52 -7.84 2.96
C PHE A 89 -14.12 -7.29 2.68
N PRO A 90 -13.55 -7.57 1.51
CA PRO A 90 -12.18 -7.15 1.17
C PRO A 90 -11.98 -5.63 1.15
N TYR A 91 -13.05 -4.84 1.11
CA TYR A 91 -12.98 -3.38 1.14
C TYR A 91 -12.53 -2.82 2.51
N THR A 92 -12.59 -3.60 3.58
CA THR A 92 -12.25 -3.15 4.94
C THR A 92 -10.75 -2.94 5.17
N TYR A 93 -9.89 -3.47 4.29
CA TYR A 93 -8.44 -3.28 4.35
C TYR A 93 -7.89 -2.66 3.06
N ARG A 94 -8.74 -1.98 2.31
CA ARG A 94 -8.37 -1.22 1.12
C ARG A 94 -8.96 0.17 1.17
N VAL A 95 -8.26 1.11 0.58
CA VAL A 95 -8.68 2.51 0.51
C VAL A 95 -8.81 2.90 -0.95
N TRP A 96 -9.94 3.54 -1.29
CA TRP A 96 -10.18 4.07 -2.62
C TRP A 96 -9.51 5.43 -2.74
N ARG A 97 -8.43 5.49 -3.54
CA ARG A 97 -7.62 6.69 -3.73
C ARG A 97 -7.01 6.76 -5.12
N SER A 98 -6.66 7.98 -5.52
CA SER A 98 -5.69 8.19 -6.60
C SER A 98 -4.30 8.32 -5.95
N PRO A 99 -3.32 7.48 -6.30
CA PRO A 99 -1.98 7.58 -5.73
C PRO A 99 -1.34 8.96 -5.90
N SER A 100 -1.38 9.52 -7.11
CA SER A 100 -0.74 10.80 -7.42
C SER A 100 -1.42 12.01 -6.77
N GLU A 101 -2.72 11.94 -6.48
CA GLU A 101 -3.43 12.99 -5.74
C GLU A 101 -3.16 12.95 -4.23
N THR A 102 -2.78 11.78 -3.73
CA THR A 102 -2.57 11.55 -2.30
C THR A 102 -1.11 11.71 -1.89
N TYR A 103 -0.18 11.27 -2.76
CA TYR A 103 1.25 11.23 -2.49
C TYR A 103 2.05 11.82 -3.64
N ASP A 104 3.29 12.25 -3.35
CA ASP A 104 4.28 12.68 -4.35
C ASP A 104 5.12 11.51 -4.87
N ALA A 105 5.27 10.49 -4.04
CA ALA A 105 5.98 9.26 -4.37
C ALA A 105 5.39 8.08 -3.59
N ALA A 106 5.76 6.87 -4.00
CA ALA A 106 5.38 5.67 -3.26
C ALA A 106 6.52 4.64 -3.21
N ILE A 107 6.55 3.89 -2.12
CA ILE A 107 7.39 2.71 -1.96
C ILE A 107 6.48 1.49 -2.08
N TYR A 108 6.78 0.62 -3.03
CA TYR A 108 6.06 -0.63 -3.25
C TYR A 108 6.88 -1.80 -2.76
N VAL A 109 6.33 -2.54 -1.80
CA VAL A 109 6.91 -3.78 -1.27
C VAL A 109 6.09 -4.95 -1.81
N PRO A 110 6.60 -5.73 -2.79
CA PRO A 110 5.82 -6.81 -3.39
C PRO A 110 5.29 -7.81 -2.38
N TYR A 111 6.14 -8.24 -1.47
CA TYR A 111 5.79 -9.21 -0.44
C TYR A 111 6.25 -8.71 0.93
N ALA A 112 5.32 -8.21 1.73
CA ALA A 112 5.59 -7.83 3.11
C ALA A 112 5.43 -9.05 4.02
N HIS A 113 6.46 -9.29 4.84
CA HIS A 113 6.49 -10.41 5.78
C HIS A 113 6.02 -9.99 7.18
N PRO A 114 5.49 -10.92 7.98
CA PRO A 114 5.08 -10.62 9.34
C PRO A 114 6.28 -10.25 10.20
N THR A 115 6.06 -9.32 11.13
CA THR A 115 7.06 -8.98 12.14
C THR A 115 7.30 -10.19 13.06
N GLU A 116 8.55 -10.50 13.35
CA GLU A 116 8.89 -11.47 14.37
C GLU A 116 8.54 -10.92 15.75
N ILE A 117 7.81 -11.69 16.52
CA ILE A 117 7.46 -11.32 17.90
C ILE A 117 8.57 -11.83 18.80
N LEU A 118 9.30 -10.90 19.39
CA LEU A 118 10.35 -11.27 20.32
C LEU A 118 9.74 -11.86 21.60
N PRO A 119 10.39 -12.89 22.18
CA PRO A 119 9.95 -13.42 23.46
C PRO A 119 10.04 -12.37 24.56
N ALA A 120 9.09 -12.39 25.47
CA ALA A 120 9.04 -11.47 26.60
C ALA A 120 10.20 -11.71 27.59
#